data_d85c069da961bb9660e6d73d925da3b5
#
_entry.id   d85c069da961bb9660e6d73d925da3b5
#
_cell.length_a   1.000
_cell.length_b   1.000
_cell.length_c   1.000
_cell.angle_alpha   90.00
_cell.angle_beta   90.00
_cell.angle_gamma   90.00
#
_symmetry.space_group_name_H-M   'P 1'
#
loop_
_entity.id
_entity.type
_entity.pdbx_description
1 polymer ?
#
loop_
_entity_poly.entity_id
_entity_poly.type
_entity_poly.pdbx_seq_one_letter_code
_entity_poly.pdbx_strand_id
1 'polypeptide(L)'
;EVISDAKTAQILKEISSPSQNMEAVVLEKAPKIAVYSPKGNLPWDDAVTMVLTYAEIPYTTIYDQEVLRDELLLYDWLHLHHEDFTGQYGKFYRAYRSAPWYIAEKNKSEALAATLGYGKVSQQKRDVALKIRDYVVGGGFMFAMCSATDSFDIALSAKDVDICEPMFDGDASAANYQSKIDFKQTFAFKDYILERSPMVYEFSSIDMTSKRKISKQTDYFSLMDYSAKWDPIPTMLVQNHTSLVKGFMGQTTSYMPEHIKSNVLVMGAHSSSGEARYIHGIKGKGFFTFYGGHDPEDYQHRVGDPKTELALHPNSPGYRLILNNVLFPAAKKKKQKT
;
A
#
# COMPACT_ATOMS: atom_id res chain seq x y z
N GLU A 1 -0.75 21.51 -23.13
CA GLU A 1 -0.53 21.95 -24.53
C GLU A 1 -1.06 20.88 -25.47
N VAL A 2 -1.98 21.25 -26.38
CA VAL A 2 -2.45 20.33 -27.43
C VAL A 2 -1.42 20.39 -28.57
N ILE A 3 -0.78 19.27 -28.86
CA ILE A 3 0.20 19.15 -29.94
C ILE A 3 -0.46 18.53 -31.19
N SER A 4 -0.02 18.95 -32.36
CA SER A 4 -0.56 18.42 -33.65
C SER A 4 -0.17 16.94 -33.85
N ASP A 5 -0.96 16.20 -34.63
CA ASP A 5 -0.69 14.79 -34.96
C ASP A 5 0.70 14.59 -35.61
N ALA A 6 1.15 15.53 -36.42
CA ALA A 6 2.47 15.49 -37.02
C ALA A 6 3.60 15.61 -36.00
N LYS A 7 3.45 16.53 -35.03
CA LYS A 7 4.41 16.67 -33.92
C LYS A 7 4.40 15.44 -33.01
N THR A 8 3.21 14.87 -32.75
CA THR A 8 3.07 13.63 -31.98
C THR A 8 3.80 12.47 -32.69
N ALA A 9 3.59 12.29 -34.00
CA ALA A 9 4.25 11.24 -34.77
C ALA A 9 5.80 11.39 -34.77
N GLN A 10 6.31 12.63 -34.86
CA GLN A 10 7.73 12.91 -34.76
C GLN A 10 8.27 12.52 -33.37
N ILE A 11 7.62 12.94 -32.28
CA ILE A 11 8.02 12.61 -30.90
C ILE A 11 8.03 11.10 -30.69
N LEU A 12 6.99 10.39 -31.14
CA LEU A 12 6.92 8.94 -31.05
C LEU A 12 8.07 8.24 -31.78
N LYS A 13 8.45 8.74 -32.95
CA LYS A 13 9.59 8.23 -33.74
C LYS A 13 10.91 8.44 -33.01
N GLU A 14 11.11 9.61 -32.41
CA GLU A 14 12.32 9.93 -31.64
C GLU A 14 12.43 9.05 -30.37
N ILE A 15 11.37 8.94 -29.59
CA ILE A 15 11.30 8.12 -28.38
C ILE A 15 11.57 6.64 -28.71
N SER A 16 11.00 6.13 -29.82
CA SER A 16 11.09 4.72 -30.20
C SER A 16 12.42 4.35 -30.88
N SER A 17 13.35 5.31 -31.02
CA SER A 17 14.63 5.03 -31.68
C SER A 17 15.45 4.00 -30.89
N PRO A 18 16.26 3.14 -31.55
CA PRO A 18 17.06 2.13 -30.87
C PRO A 18 18.07 2.70 -29.85
N SER A 19 18.52 3.94 -30.05
CA SER A 19 19.46 4.64 -29.19
C SER A 19 18.84 5.18 -27.90
N GLN A 20 17.50 5.23 -27.81
CA GLN A 20 16.78 5.74 -26.64
C GLN A 20 16.31 4.58 -25.75
N ASN A 21 16.51 4.70 -24.43
CA ASN A 21 15.92 3.78 -23.44
C ASN A 21 14.52 4.23 -23.02
N MET A 22 13.70 4.62 -23.97
CA MET A 22 12.36 5.18 -23.74
C MET A 22 11.32 4.48 -24.60
N GLU A 23 10.09 4.51 -24.14
CA GLU A 23 8.93 4.03 -24.87
C GLU A 23 7.71 4.90 -24.53
N ALA A 24 6.78 5.06 -25.47
CA ALA A 24 5.51 5.71 -25.20
C ALA A 24 4.56 4.77 -24.45
N VAL A 25 3.95 5.26 -23.38
CA VAL A 25 2.88 4.57 -22.65
C VAL A 25 1.55 5.08 -23.17
N VAL A 26 0.81 4.22 -23.86
CA VAL A 26 -0.53 4.55 -24.37
C VAL A 26 -1.55 4.35 -23.24
N LEU A 27 -2.32 5.39 -22.94
CA LEU A 27 -3.42 5.34 -21.99
C LEU A 27 -4.71 4.96 -22.73
N GLU A 28 -5.42 3.93 -22.24
CA GLU A 28 -6.67 3.44 -22.84
C GLU A 28 -7.91 3.97 -22.14
N LYS A 29 -7.78 4.32 -20.85
CA LYS A 29 -8.92 4.80 -20.04
C LYS A 29 -8.48 5.66 -18.88
N ALA A 30 -9.40 6.48 -18.37
CA ALA A 30 -9.29 7.08 -17.05
C ALA A 30 -9.73 6.02 -16.00
N PRO A 31 -8.87 5.61 -15.07
CA PRO A 31 -9.22 4.59 -14.10
C PRO A 31 -10.25 5.11 -13.09
N LYS A 32 -11.18 4.26 -12.69
CA LYS A 32 -12.05 4.51 -11.54
C LYS A 32 -11.31 4.10 -10.26
N ILE A 33 -11.09 5.05 -9.36
CA ILE A 33 -10.29 4.90 -8.17
C ILE A 33 -11.18 4.79 -6.94
N ALA A 34 -11.01 3.73 -6.16
CA ALA A 34 -11.56 3.59 -4.82
C ALA A 34 -10.47 3.83 -3.77
N VAL A 35 -10.78 4.63 -2.77
CA VAL A 35 -9.94 4.82 -1.57
C VAL A 35 -10.64 4.17 -0.40
N TYR A 36 -10.01 3.18 0.21
CA TYR A 36 -10.54 2.51 1.38
C TYR A 36 -10.21 3.33 2.63
N SER A 37 -11.24 3.89 3.24
CA SER A 37 -11.09 4.73 4.43
C SER A 37 -12.39 4.74 5.23
N PRO A 38 -12.34 4.73 6.58
CA PRO A 38 -13.52 4.90 7.42
C PRO A 38 -14.19 6.25 7.18
N LYS A 39 -15.49 6.30 7.34
CA LYS A 39 -16.27 7.53 7.21
C LYS A 39 -16.04 8.43 8.43
N GLY A 40 -15.57 9.64 8.21
CA GLY A 40 -15.35 10.65 9.23
C GLY A 40 -13.93 11.23 9.22
N ASN A 41 -13.63 12.07 10.23
CA ASN A 41 -12.30 12.63 10.40
C ASN A 41 -11.37 11.61 11.03
N LEU A 42 -10.25 11.35 10.37
CA LEU A 42 -9.15 10.54 10.90
C LEU A 42 -8.15 11.43 11.65
N PRO A 43 -7.42 10.88 12.65
CA PRO A 43 -6.37 11.61 13.36
C PRO A 43 -5.10 11.84 12.52
N TRP A 44 -5.03 11.33 11.30
CA TRP A 44 -3.91 11.46 10.34
C TRP A 44 -4.42 11.69 8.92
N ASP A 45 -3.52 12.17 8.07
CA ASP A 45 -3.79 12.44 6.66
C ASP A 45 -3.37 11.26 5.77
N ASP A 46 -4.00 11.15 4.62
CA ASP A 46 -3.69 10.15 3.60
C ASP A 46 -2.90 10.80 2.45
N ALA A 47 -1.64 10.39 2.29
CA ALA A 47 -0.75 10.91 1.26
C ALA A 47 -1.29 10.70 -0.17
N VAL A 48 -2.03 9.62 -0.41
CA VAL A 48 -2.60 9.32 -1.73
C VAL A 48 -3.79 10.21 -2.03
N THR A 49 -4.72 10.39 -1.08
CA THR A 49 -5.85 11.32 -1.27
C THR A 49 -5.38 12.75 -1.44
N MET A 50 -4.33 13.17 -0.73
CA MET A 50 -3.72 14.49 -0.90
C MET A 50 -3.19 14.67 -2.32
N VAL A 51 -2.41 13.73 -2.87
CA VAL A 51 -1.85 13.87 -4.22
C VAL A 51 -2.89 13.73 -5.31
N LEU A 52 -3.89 12.86 -5.14
CA LEU A 52 -4.99 12.75 -6.10
C LEU A 52 -5.81 14.05 -6.16
N THR A 53 -6.10 14.64 -4.98
CA THR A 53 -6.80 15.94 -4.90
C THR A 53 -5.96 17.06 -5.52
N TYR A 54 -4.67 17.13 -5.21
CA TYR A 54 -3.75 18.11 -5.81
C TYR A 54 -3.65 17.99 -7.33
N ALA A 55 -3.67 16.77 -7.85
CA ALA A 55 -3.62 16.49 -9.28
C ALA A 55 -5.00 16.51 -9.98
N GLU A 56 -6.07 16.89 -9.26
CA GLU A 56 -7.45 16.92 -9.77
C GLU A 56 -7.94 15.56 -10.32
N ILE A 57 -7.43 14.45 -9.75
CA ILE A 57 -7.82 13.10 -10.14
C ILE A 57 -8.97 12.63 -9.23
N PRO A 58 -10.14 12.32 -9.79
CA PRO A 58 -11.31 11.95 -9.01
C PRO A 58 -11.15 10.55 -8.38
N TYR A 59 -11.64 10.40 -7.16
CA TYR A 59 -11.72 9.12 -6.45
C TYR A 59 -13.02 9.03 -5.64
N THR A 60 -13.36 7.81 -5.24
CA THR A 60 -14.52 7.54 -4.38
C THR A 60 -14.05 6.86 -3.10
N THR A 61 -14.47 7.39 -1.94
CA THR A 61 -14.20 6.74 -0.66
C THR A 61 -15.19 5.61 -0.43
N ILE A 62 -14.67 4.42 -0.16
CA ILE A 62 -15.42 3.22 0.21
C ILE A 62 -14.87 2.66 1.52
N TYR A 63 -15.62 1.81 2.19
CA TYR A 63 -15.18 1.15 3.41
C TYR A 63 -15.70 -0.29 3.50
N ASP A 64 -15.65 -0.89 4.67
CA ASP A 64 -15.99 -2.29 4.92
C ASP A 64 -17.33 -2.72 4.29
N GLN A 65 -18.36 -1.87 4.41
CA GLN A 65 -19.70 -2.18 3.89
C GLN A 65 -19.72 -2.33 2.38
N GLU A 66 -19.11 -1.38 1.69
CA GLU A 66 -19.04 -1.36 0.23
C GLU A 66 -18.20 -2.53 -0.29
N VAL A 67 -17.09 -2.84 0.37
CA VAL A 67 -16.24 -3.98 0.03
C VAL A 67 -16.98 -5.30 0.20
N LEU A 68 -17.66 -5.49 1.33
CA LEU A 68 -18.43 -6.73 1.61
C LEU A 68 -19.63 -6.91 0.67
N ARG A 69 -20.14 -5.84 0.06
CA ARG A 69 -21.19 -5.86 -0.97
C ARG A 69 -20.67 -6.06 -2.39
N ASP A 70 -19.39 -6.38 -2.55
CA ASP A 70 -18.73 -6.56 -3.85
C ASP A 70 -18.67 -5.29 -4.73
N GLU A 71 -18.80 -4.09 -4.13
CA GLU A 71 -18.75 -2.83 -4.89
C GLU A 71 -17.36 -2.52 -5.46
N LEU A 72 -16.28 -3.22 -4.99
CA LEU A 72 -14.95 -3.14 -5.58
C LEU A 72 -14.91 -3.45 -7.07
N LEU A 73 -15.82 -4.27 -7.57
CA LEU A 73 -15.91 -4.61 -9.00
C LEU A 73 -16.24 -3.42 -9.91
N LEU A 74 -16.67 -2.29 -9.33
CA LEU A 74 -16.95 -1.05 -10.05
C LEU A 74 -15.69 -0.20 -10.30
N TYR A 75 -14.56 -0.57 -9.69
CA TYR A 75 -13.32 0.20 -9.69
C TYR A 75 -12.18 -0.55 -10.35
N ASP A 76 -11.24 0.22 -10.90
CA ASP A 76 -10.02 -0.29 -11.53
C ASP A 76 -8.82 -0.31 -10.59
N TRP A 77 -8.80 0.60 -9.61
CA TRP A 77 -7.76 0.75 -8.60
C TRP A 77 -8.37 0.87 -7.21
N LEU A 78 -7.89 0.05 -6.28
CA LEU A 78 -8.14 0.18 -4.85
C LEU A 78 -6.90 0.70 -4.15
N HIS A 79 -7.03 1.78 -3.38
CA HIS A 79 -6.00 2.29 -2.49
C HIS A 79 -6.30 1.90 -1.03
N LEU A 80 -5.27 1.37 -0.35
CA LEU A 80 -5.23 1.09 1.09
C LEU A 80 -4.10 1.90 1.73
N HIS A 81 -4.36 2.71 2.77
CA HIS A 81 -3.30 3.51 3.36
C HIS A 81 -2.77 2.88 4.66
N HIS A 82 -3.34 3.18 5.79
CA HIS A 82 -2.84 2.79 7.12
C HIS A 82 -3.83 1.87 7.86
N GLU A 83 -4.67 1.18 7.14
CA GLU A 83 -5.69 0.32 7.71
C GLU A 83 -5.10 -0.94 8.33
N ASP A 84 -5.72 -1.36 9.42
CA ASP A 84 -5.43 -2.64 10.06
C ASP A 84 -6.48 -3.69 9.68
N PHE A 85 -6.05 -4.70 8.94
CA PHE A 85 -6.89 -5.83 8.56
C PHE A 85 -6.85 -7.00 9.56
N THR A 86 -6.08 -6.86 10.64
CA THR A 86 -5.94 -7.92 11.66
C THR A 86 -6.97 -7.82 12.79
N GLY A 87 -7.58 -6.64 12.96
CA GLY A 87 -8.49 -6.37 14.07
C GLY A 87 -7.80 -5.96 15.38
N GLN A 88 -6.53 -5.59 15.33
CA GLN A 88 -5.75 -5.14 16.48
C GLN A 88 -5.73 -3.61 16.64
N TYR A 89 -6.62 -2.91 15.96
CA TYR A 89 -6.79 -1.45 16.00
C TYR A 89 -5.47 -0.70 15.79
N GLY A 90 -4.73 -1.07 14.73
CA GLY A 90 -3.47 -0.46 14.34
C GLY A 90 -2.33 -0.68 15.34
N LYS A 91 -2.46 -1.60 16.29
CA LYS A 91 -1.45 -1.82 17.35
C LYS A 91 -1.19 -0.55 18.19
N PHE A 92 -2.14 0.37 18.23
CA PHE A 92 -2.05 1.62 18.99
C PHE A 92 -2.26 1.46 20.51
N TYR A 93 -2.55 0.27 21.00
CA TYR A 93 -2.93 0.00 22.38
C TYR A 93 -1.94 0.58 23.39
N ARG A 94 -0.62 0.37 23.21
CA ARG A 94 0.40 0.87 24.17
C ARG A 94 0.29 2.38 24.36
N ALA A 95 0.25 3.13 23.28
CA ALA A 95 0.36 4.59 23.32
C ALA A 95 -0.99 5.27 23.57
N TYR A 96 -2.08 4.67 23.08
CA TYR A 96 -3.36 5.39 22.92
C TYR A 96 -4.57 4.71 23.54
N ARG A 97 -4.41 3.60 24.32
CA ARG A 97 -5.56 2.87 24.93
C ARG A 97 -6.52 3.74 25.77
N SER A 98 -6.04 4.87 26.28
CA SER A 98 -6.85 5.82 27.06
C SER A 98 -7.19 7.10 26.26
N ALA A 99 -6.74 7.22 25.02
CA ALA A 99 -7.02 8.40 24.19
C ALA A 99 -8.49 8.37 23.73
N PRO A 100 -9.22 9.49 23.83
CA PRO A 100 -10.63 9.53 23.44
C PRO A 100 -10.89 9.12 22.00
N TRP A 101 -10.01 9.49 21.07
CA TRP A 101 -10.12 9.11 19.68
C TRP A 101 -9.97 7.61 19.45
N TYR A 102 -9.01 6.96 20.13
CA TYR A 102 -8.80 5.51 20.03
C TYR A 102 -10.00 4.72 20.54
N ILE A 103 -10.54 5.12 21.70
CA ILE A 103 -11.72 4.51 22.30
C ILE A 103 -12.93 4.70 21.36
N ALA A 104 -13.11 5.90 20.80
CA ALA A 104 -14.19 6.19 19.87
C ALA A 104 -14.10 5.35 18.60
N GLU A 105 -12.88 5.18 18.06
CA GLU A 105 -12.65 4.37 16.86
C GLU A 105 -12.86 2.88 17.09
N LYS A 106 -12.39 2.35 18.22
CA LYS A 106 -12.68 0.98 18.65
C LYS A 106 -14.19 0.74 18.72
N ASN A 107 -14.92 1.60 19.43
CA ASN A 107 -16.38 1.48 19.57
C ASN A 107 -17.12 1.55 18.22
N LYS A 108 -16.69 2.43 17.30
CA LYS A 108 -17.25 2.53 15.95
C LYS A 108 -17.03 1.22 15.17
N SER A 109 -15.83 0.67 15.24
CA SER A 109 -15.46 -0.57 14.55
C SER A 109 -16.27 -1.76 15.08
N GLU A 110 -16.43 -1.87 16.39
CA GLU A 110 -17.24 -2.91 17.03
C GLU A 110 -18.73 -2.77 16.68
N ALA A 111 -19.27 -1.54 16.69
CA ALA A 111 -20.64 -1.28 16.28
C ALA A 111 -20.87 -1.60 14.79
N LEU A 112 -19.92 -1.27 13.93
CA LEU A 112 -19.98 -1.61 12.51
C LEU A 112 -19.96 -3.13 12.30
N ALA A 113 -19.05 -3.84 12.96
CA ALA A 113 -18.96 -5.29 12.91
C ALA A 113 -20.28 -5.95 13.32
N ALA A 114 -20.86 -5.52 14.46
CA ALA A 114 -22.16 -6.00 14.92
C ALA A 114 -23.28 -5.72 13.92
N THR A 115 -23.32 -4.52 13.31
CA THR A 115 -24.31 -4.16 12.29
C THR A 115 -24.22 -5.05 11.04
N LEU A 116 -23.01 -5.49 10.72
CA LEU A 116 -22.73 -6.39 9.58
C LEU A 116 -22.89 -7.88 9.94
N GLY A 117 -23.28 -8.20 11.19
CA GLY A 117 -23.50 -9.57 11.65
C GLY A 117 -22.27 -10.32 12.16
N TYR A 118 -21.16 -9.61 12.40
CA TYR A 118 -19.94 -10.19 12.93
C TYR A 118 -19.86 -10.06 14.46
N GLY A 119 -19.38 -11.11 15.11
CA GLY A 119 -19.13 -11.09 16.56
C GLY A 119 -17.84 -10.37 16.95
N LYS A 120 -16.88 -10.24 16.01
CA LYS A 120 -15.57 -9.64 16.22
C LYS A 120 -15.16 -8.78 15.04
N VAL A 121 -14.42 -7.69 15.29
CA VAL A 121 -13.83 -6.85 14.26
C VAL A 121 -12.79 -7.62 13.44
N SER A 122 -12.01 -8.51 14.08
CA SER A 122 -11.04 -9.37 13.40
C SER A 122 -11.68 -10.27 12.34
N GLN A 123 -12.86 -10.82 12.61
CA GLN A 123 -13.60 -11.64 11.64
C GLN A 123 -14.10 -10.81 10.46
N GLN A 124 -14.64 -9.63 10.73
CA GLN A 124 -15.09 -8.70 9.70
C GLN A 124 -13.93 -8.26 8.81
N LYS A 125 -12.81 -7.82 9.40
CA LYS A 125 -11.62 -7.36 8.65
C LYS A 125 -11.00 -8.49 7.82
N ARG A 126 -10.98 -9.71 8.33
CA ARG A 126 -10.59 -10.90 7.56
C ARG A 126 -11.45 -11.06 6.30
N ASP A 127 -12.77 -10.98 6.42
CA ASP A 127 -13.67 -11.16 5.28
C ASP A 127 -13.52 -10.00 4.28
N VAL A 128 -13.29 -8.78 4.75
CA VAL A 128 -12.91 -7.64 3.91
C VAL A 128 -11.61 -7.93 3.16
N ALA A 129 -10.56 -8.41 3.84
CA ALA A 129 -9.30 -8.75 3.19
C ALA A 129 -9.46 -9.85 2.13
N LEU A 130 -10.32 -10.85 2.39
CA LEU A 130 -10.64 -11.90 1.42
C LEU A 130 -11.36 -11.34 0.17
N LYS A 131 -12.29 -10.41 0.34
CA LYS A 131 -12.94 -9.72 -0.79
C LYS A 131 -11.95 -8.89 -1.61
N ILE A 132 -11.05 -8.17 -0.96
CA ILE A 132 -9.97 -7.42 -1.64
C ILE A 132 -9.05 -8.38 -2.39
N ARG A 133 -8.66 -9.51 -1.79
CA ARG A 133 -7.90 -10.56 -2.47
C ARG A 133 -8.61 -11.01 -3.76
N ASP A 134 -9.90 -11.31 -3.67
CA ASP A 134 -10.67 -11.84 -4.81
C ASP A 134 -10.80 -10.78 -5.92
N TYR A 135 -10.96 -9.51 -5.56
CA TYR A 135 -10.90 -8.39 -6.49
C TYR A 135 -9.57 -8.34 -7.27
N VAL A 136 -8.43 -8.42 -6.55
CA VAL A 136 -7.12 -8.40 -7.21
C VAL A 136 -6.91 -9.66 -8.06
N VAL A 137 -7.23 -10.84 -7.53
CA VAL A 137 -7.13 -12.11 -8.28
C VAL A 137 -7.97 -12.08 -9.55
N GLY A 138 -9.11 -11.39 -9.52
CA GLY A 138 -10.00 -11.18 -10.66
C GLY A 138 -9.47 -10.23 -11.73
N GLY A 139 -8.48 -9.39 -11.42
CA GLY A 139 -7.87 -8.45 -12.38
C GLY A 139 -7.77 -7.00 -11.90
N GLY A 140 -8.20 -6.71 -10.67
CA GLY A 140 -8.07 -5.39 -10.05
C GLY A 140 -6.63 -5.01 -9.74
N PHE A 141 -6.38 -3.72 -9.59
CA PHE A 141 -5.12 -3.18 -9.10
C PHE A 141 -5.26 -2.67 -7.66
N MET A 142 -4.34 -3.07 -6.79
CA MET A 142 -4.28 -2.62 -5.40
C MET A 142 -2.96 -1.89 -5.14
N PHE A 143 -3.05 -0.68 -4.58
CA PHE A 143 -1.93 0.06 -4.04
C PHE A 143 -2.09 0.21 -2.53
N ALA A 144 -1.12 -0.23 -1.75
CA ALA A 144 -1.14 -0.13 -0.30
C ALA A 144 0.09 0.59 0.24
N MET A 145 -0.11 1.36 1.30
CA MET A 145 0.95 2.07 2.02
C MET A 145 0.91 1.74 3.52
N CYS A 146 2.01 2.05 4.19
CA CYS A 146 2.12 1.97 5.65
C CYS A 146 1.70 0.58 6.18
N SER A 147 0.98 0.56 7.30
CA SER A 147 0.51 -0.67 7.95
C SER A 147 -0.51 -1.47 7.13
N ALA A 148 -1.15 -0.88 6.12
CA ALA A 148 -2.05 -1.64 5.25
C ALA A 148 -1.31 -2.69 4.41
N THR A 149 0.00 -2.57 4.24
CA THR A 149 0.80 -3.51 3.45
C THR A 149 0.98 -4.87 4.13
N ASP A 150 1.48 -4.88 5.36
CA ASP A 150 1.75 -6.10 6.12
C ASP A 150 0.51 -6.61 6.84
N SER A 151 -0.33 -5.74 7.42
CA SER A 151 -1.56 -6.16 8.08
C SER A 151 -2.53 -6.87 7.13
N PHE A 152 -2.60 -6.47 5.86
CA PHE A 152 -3.37 -7.15 4.83
C PHE A 152 -2.87 -8.58 4.58
N ASP A 153 -1.59 -8.75 4.35
CA ASP A 153 -0.99 -10.07 4.15
C ASP A 153 -1.09 -10.95 5.40
N ILE A 154 -0.97 -10.36 6.60
CA ILE A 154 -1.18 -11.06 7.86
C ILE A 154 -2.64 -11.56 7.97
N ALA A 155 -3.62 -10.72 7.68
CA ALA A 155 -5.03 -11.12 7.69
C ALA A 155 -5.31 -12.29 6.73
N LEU A 156 -4.72 -12.29 5.54
CA LEU A 156 -4.84 -13.37 4.59
C LEU A 156 -4.19 -14.67 5.09
N SER A 157 -2.99 -14.60 5.66
CA SER A 157 -2.29 -15.78 6.18
C SER A 157 -2.97 -16.38 7.40
N ALA A 158 -3.62 -15.55 8.21
CA ALA A 158 -4.32 -15.92 9.43
C ALA A 158 -5.84 -16.13 9.23
N LYS A 159 -6.31 -16.30 7.98
CA LYS A 159 -7.76 -16.36 7.69
C LYS A 159 -8.54 -17.41 8.47
N ASP A 160 -7.88 -18.50 8.86
CA ASP A 160 -8.47 -19.61 9.63
C ASP A 160 -7.96 -19.66 11.08
N VAL A 161 -7.26 -18.62 11.56
CA VAL A 161 -6.59 -18.60 12.85
C VAL A 161 -6.86 -17.28 13.58
N ASP A 162 -7.33 -17.37 14.82
CA ASP A 162 -7.42 -16.19 15.67
C ASP A 162 -6.04 -15.79 16.18
N ILE A 163 -5.60 -14.57 15.83
CA ILE A 163 -4.30 -14.00 16.21
C ILE A 163 -4.43 -12.82 17.17
N CYS A 164 -5.67 -12.42 17.53
CA CYS A 164 -5.92 -11.29 18.40
C CYS A 164 -5.76 -11.67 19.88
N GLU A 165 -5.13 -10.77 20.64
CA GLU A 165 -5.02 -10.91 22.09
C GLU A 165 -6.26 -10.33 22.78
N PRO A 166 -6.59 -10.79 24.02
CA PRO A 166 -7.88 -10.47 24.70
C PRO A 166 -8.23 -9.00 24.82
N MET A 167 -7.24 -8.09 24.83
CA MET A 167 -7.50 -6.65 24.91
C MET A 167 -8.10 -6.08 23.61
N PHE A 168 -7.98 -6.80 22.50
CA PHE A 168 -8.53 -6.36 21.23
C PHE A 168 -9.96 -6.87 21.01
N ASP A 169 -10.23 -8.15 21.27
CA ASP A 169 -11.52 -8.78 20.92
C ASP A 169 -12.18 -9.60 22.04
N GLY A 170 -11.57 -9.64 23.24
CA GLY A 170 -12.21 -10.18 24.46
C GLY A 170 -11.87 -11.63 24.78
N ASP A 171 -11.27 -12.39 23.89
CA ASP A 171 -10.82 -13.77 24.14
C ASP A 171 -9.36 -14.02 23.74
N ALA A 172 -8.84 -15.19 24.06
CA ALA A 172 -7.41 -15.50 23.82
C ALA A 172 -7.20 -15.90 22.36
N SER A 173 -6.07 -15.43 21.79
CA SER A 173 -5.58 -15.90 20.50
C SER A 173 -5.41 -17.41 20.48
N ALA A 174 -5.52 -18.02 19.30
CA ALA A 174 -5.40 -19.47 19.13
C ALA A 174 -4.04 -19.98 19.63
N ALA A 175 -4.05 -21.09 20.39
CA ALA A 175 -2.82 -21.75 20.76
C ALA A 175 -2.00 -22.14 19.53
N ASN A 176 -0.68 -21.88 19.58
CA ASN A 176 0.27 -22.17 18.49
C ASN A 176 -0.14 -21.54 17.14
N TYR A 177 -0.74 -20.34 17.16
CA TYR A 177 -1.22 -19.64 15.96
C TYR A 177 -0.11 -19.51 14.91
N GLN A 178 1.14 -19.24 15.31
CA GLN A 178 2.28 -19.06 14.39
C GLN A 178 2.49 -20.29 13.48
N SER A 179 2.28 -21.49 13.96
CA SER A 179 2.40 -22.70 13.15
C SER A 179 1.19 -22.99 12.27
N LYS A 180 0.12 -22.23 12.40
CA LYS A 180 -1.15 -22.40 11.68
C LYS A 180 -1.35 -21.40 10.57
N ILE A 181 -0.55 -20.31 10.51
CA ILE A 181 -0.63 -19.33 9.43
C ILE A 181 -0.18 -19.93 8.10
N ASP A 182 -0.92 -19.58 7.04
CA ASP A 182 -0.67 -20.08 5.69
C ASP A 182 -0.09 -18.99 4.78
N PHE A 183 1.22 -18.96 4.61
CA PHE A 183 1.91 -18.00 3.74
C PHE A 183 1.58 -18.16 2.25
N LYS A 184 0.88 -19.23 1.82
CA LYS A 184 0.41 -19.34 0.42
C LYS A 184 -0.69 -18.34 0.10
N GLN A 185 -1.43 -17.90 1.11
CA GLN A 185 -2.51 -16.92 0.96
C GLN A 185 -2.00 -15.50 0.73
N THR A 186 -0.83 -15.14 1.27
CA THR A 186 -0.27 -13.79 1.20
C THR A 186 0.09 -13.37 -0.22
N PHE A 187 0.17 -12.07 -0.42
CA PHE A 187 0.59 -11.47 -1.69
C PHE A 187 2.10 -11.35 -1.76
N ALA A 188 2.70 -10.61 -0.83
CA ALA A 188 4.09 -10.21 -0.88
C ALA A 188 5.00 -10.98 0.08
N PHE A 189 4.50 -11.38 1.26
CA PHE A 189 5.36 -11.79 2.36
C PHE A 189 5.23 -13.28 2.73
N LYS A 190 6.31 -13.83 3.29
CA LYS A 190 6.42 -15.22 3.75
C LYS A 190 7.33 -15.33 4.99
N ASP A 191 7.22 -16.44 5.69
CA ASP A 191 8.15 -16.87 6.75
C ASP A 191 8.38 -15.83 7.87
N TYR A 192 7.45 -14.88 8.05
CA TYR A 192 7.50 -13.89 9.11
C TYR A 192 6.94 -14.42 10.42
N ILE A 193 7.37 -13.79 11.50
CA ILE A 193 6.92 -14.08 12.86
C ILE A 193 5.98 -12.95 13.29
N LEU A 194 4.77 -13.30 13.73
CA LEU A 194 3.82 -12.34 14.26
C LEU A 194 4.27 -11.78 15.60
N GLU A 195 4.16 -10.47 15.78
CA GLU A 195 4.37 -9.83 17.05
C GLU A 195 3.10 -9.90 17.90
N ARG A 196 3.17 -10.67 18.96
CA ARG A 196 2.04 -10.96 19.82
C ARG A 196 1.73 -9.84 20.82
N SER A 197 2.78 -9.19 21.32
CA SER A 197 2.61 -8.20 22.37
C SER A 197 1.81 -6.98 21.91
N PRO A 198 0.73 -6.62 22.61
CA PRO A 198 -0.02 -5.38 22.32
C PRO A 198 0.78 -4.13 22.70
N MET A 199 1.91 -4.30 23.38
CA MET A 199 2.81 -3.24 23.79
C MET A 199 3.87 -2.93 22.73
N VAL A 200 3.92 -3.70 21.64
CA VAL A 200 4.77 -3.48 20.48
C VAL A 200 3.92 -2.94 19.34
N TYR A 201 4.43 -1.95 18.63
CA TYR A 201 3.71 -1.21 17.59
C TYR A 201 3.69 -1.94 16.24
N GLU A 202 4.69 -2.77 15.98
CA GLU A 202 4.78 -3.58 14.77
C GLU A 202 3.82 -4.78 14.82
N PHE A 203 3.34 -5.23 13.65
CA PHE A 203 2.49 -6.42 13.52
C PHE A 203 3.30 -7.72 13.45
N SER A 204 4.51 -7.64 12.90
CA SER A 204 5.35 -8.81 12.65
C SER A 204 6.81 -8.44 12.37
N SER A 205 7.63 -9.46 12.13
CA SER A 205 9.02 -9.28 11.69
C SER A 205 9.18 -8.80 10.24
N ILE A 206 8.10 -8.57 9.50
CA ILE A 206 8.15 -7.96 8.16
C ILE A 206 8.71 -6.54 8.26
N ASP A 207 8.22 -5.78 9.21
CA ASP A 207 8.56 -4.37 9.38
C ASP A 207 9.96 -4.18 9.94
N MET A 208 10.71 -3.28 9.31
CA MET A 208 12.06 -2.90 9.73
C MET A 208 12.09 -1.72 10.70
N THR A 209 10.97 -1.03 10.96
CA THR A 209 10.93 0.28 11.65
C THR A 209 11.71 0.29 12.96
N SER A 210 11.50 -0.66 13.86
CA SER A 210 12.20 -0.73 15.15
C SER A 210 13.67 -1.12 15.06
N LYS A 211 14.08 -1.74 13.97
CA LYS A 211 15.46 -2.22 13.74
C LYS A 211 16.31 -1.23 12.96
N ARG A 212 15.70 -0.21 12.38
CA ARG A 212 16.39 0.79 11.55
C ARG A 212 17.36 1.64 12.38
N LYS A 213 18.59 1.79 11.85
CA LYS A 213 19.63 2.66 12.41
C LYS A 213 19.99 3.79 11.44
N ILE A 214 19.04 4.21 10.62
CA ILE A 214 19.21 5.21 9.56
C ILE A 214 18.70 6.55 10.09
N SER A 215 19.52 7.61 9.97
CA SER A 215 19.09 8.95 10.35
C SER A 215 18.27 9.60 9.24
N LYS A 216 17.42 10.56 9.60
CA LYS A 216 16.63 11.36 8.66
C LYS A 216 17.47 11.93 7.50
N GLN A 217 18.70 12.38 7.80
CA GLN A 217 19.59 13.03 6.83
C GLN A 217 20.16 12.04 5.80
N THR A 218 20.26 10.77 6.16
CA THR A 218 20.85 9.72 5.34
C THR A 218 19.82 8.71 4.83
N ASP A 219 18.56 8.91 5.16
CA ASP A 219 17.49 8.01 4.71
C ASP A 219 17.11 8.32 3.26
N TYR A 220 17.68 7.54 2.36
CA TYR A 220 17.37 7.54 0.93
C TYR A 220 17.31 6.11 0.44
N PHE A 221 16.39 5.84 -0.48
CA PHE A 221 16.35 4.56 -1.18
C PHE A 221 16.51 4.78 -2.69
N SER A 222 17.12 3.80 -3.34
CA SER A 222 17.35 3.81 -4.78
C SER A 222 16.27 3.01 -5.48
N LEU A 223 15.78 3.54 -6.59
CA LEU A 223 14.92 2.79 -7.50
C LEU A 223 15.78 1.85 -8.33
N MET A 224 15.23 0.70 -8.71
CA MET A 224 15.88 -0.25 -9.62
C MET A 224 16.21 0.42 -10.96
N ASP A 225 17.20 -0.10 -11.65
CA ASP A 225 17.46 0.28 -13.04
C ASP A 225 16.25 -0.11 -13.89
N TYR A 226 15.75 0.88 -14.63
CA TYR A 226 14.51 0.77 -15.38
C TYR A 226 14.73 0.98 -16.88
N SER A 227 14.07 0.16 -17.68
CA SER A 227 14.00 0.33 -19.12
C SER A 227 12.56 0.36 -19.62
N ALA A 228 12.12 1.49 -20.13
CA ALA A 228 10.78 1.63 -20.70
C ALA A 228 10.51 0.63 -21.85
N LYS A 229 11.56 0.16 -22.55
CA LYS A 229 11.46 -0.78 -23.67
C LYS A 229 11.30 -2.23 -23.23
N TRP A 230 12.06 -2.64 -22.23
CA TRP A 230 12.27 -4.06 -21.92
C TRP A 230 11.56 -4.52 -20.67
N ASP A 231 11.40 -3.65 -19.68
CA ASP A 231 10.83 -4.04 -18.42
C ASP A 231 9.35 -4.36 -18.52
N PRO A 232 8.86 -5.40 -17.82
CA PRO A 232 7.46 -5.82 -17.86
C PRO A 232 6.52 -4.83 -17.17
N ILE A 233 7.07 -3.89 -16.37
CA ILE A 233 6.31 -2.90 -15.59
C ILE A 233 6.71 -1.48 -16.00
N PRO A 234 6.41 -1.07 -17.23
CA PRO A 234 6.91 0.20 -17.78
C PRO A 234 6.29 1.44 -17.13
N THR A 235 5.14 1.29 -16.47
CA THR A 235 4.37 2.43 -15.95
C THR A 235 4.84 2.92 -14.59
N MET A 236 5.55 2.08 -13.81
CA MET A 236 5.88 2.39 -12.42
C MET A 236 6.86 3.54 -12.25
N LEU A 237 7.95 3.51 -13.00
CA LEU A 237 9.05 4.45 -12.82
C LEU A 237 9.20 5.44 -13.98
N VAL A 238 8.42 5.27 -15.04
CA VAL A 238 8.57 6.00 -16.32
C VAL A 238 8.53 7.51 -16.17
N GLN A 239 7.81 8.05 -15.21
CA GLN A 239 7.70 9.48 -14.97
C GLN A 239 8.51 9.97 -13.76
N ASN A 240 9.27 9.09 -13.13
CA ASN A 240 10.10 9.51 -12.01
C ASN A 240 11.39 10.18 -12.54
N HIS A 241 11.63 11.40 -12.09
CA HIS A 241 12.73 12.23 -12.61
C HIS A 241 14.07 11.96 -11.93
N THR A 242 14.11 11.09 -10.94
CA THR A 242 15.30 10.66 -10.21
C THR A 242 15.20 9.21 -9.78
N SER A 243 16.34 8.52 -9.74
CA SER A 243 16.44 7.17 -9.19
C SER A 243 16.69 7.14 -7.67
N LEU A 244 16.97 8.30 -7.06
CA LEU A 244 17.20 8.42 -5.62
C LEU A 244 16.02 9.15 -4.98
N VAL A 245 15.34 8.48 -4.05
CA VAL A 245 14.16 8.98 -3.36
C VAL A 245 14.47 9.14 -1.88
N LYS A 246 14.10 10.30 -1.31
CA LYS A 246 14.20 10.55 0.12
C LYS A 246 13.32 9.57 0.89
N GLY A 247 13.85 8.97 1.94
CA GLY A 247 13.13 8.08 2.82
C GLY A 247 12.18 8.85 3.76
N PHE A 248 11.18 8.16 4.23
CA PHE A 248 10.20 8.63 5.21
C PHE A 248 9.71 7.46 6.04
N MET A 249 9.17 7.72 7.21
CA MET A 249 8.74 6.69 8.13
C MET A 249 7.21 6.49 8.07
N GLY A 250 6.76 5.44 8.70
CA GLY A 250 5.36 5.12 8.95
C GLY A 250 5.31 3.99 9.95
N GLN A 251 4.15 3.44 10.21
CA GLN A 251 4.04 2.25 11.07
C GLN A 251 4.79 1.08 10.46
N THR A 252 4.63 0.86 9.16
CA THR A 252 5.46 -0.08 8.38
C THR A 252 6.32 0.75 7.44
N THR A 253 7.54 1.05 7.87
CA THR A 253 8.45 1.94 7.13
C THR A 253 9.09 1.27 5.94
N SER A 254 9.48 0.01 6.10
CA SER A 254 10.20 -0.79 5.09
C SER A 254 10.10 -2.28 5.43
N TYR A 255 10.46 -3.11 4.48
CA TYR A 255 10.28 -4.56 4.59
C TYR A 255 11.61 -5.30 4.68
N MET A 256 11.65 -6.32 5.55
CA MET A 256 12.76 -7.27 5.65
C MET A 256 12.88 -8.07 4.35
N PRO A 257 14.03 -8.04 3.65
CA PRO A 257 14.19 -8.71 2.36
C PRO A 257 13.93 -10.22 2.40
N GLU A 258 14.32 -10.90 3.49
CA GLU A 258 14.11 -12.34 3.65
C GLU A 258 12.63 -12.75 3.73
N HIS A 259 11.75 -11.82 4.10
CA HIS A 259 10.31 -12.08 4.14
C HIS A 259 9.62 -11.82 2.81
N ILE A 260 10.29 -11.22 1.83
CA ILE A 260 9.69 -10.97 0.51
C ILE A 260 9.73 -12.27 -0.32
N LYS A 261 8.60 -12.61 -0.94
CA LYS A 261 8.52 -13.76 -1.84
C LYS A 261 9.36 -13.55 -3.10
N SER A 262 9.95 -14.61 -3.63
CA SER A 262 10.84 -14.55 -4.81
C SER A 262 10.17 -14.09 -6.11
N ASN A 263 8.84 -14.15 -6.18
CA ASN A 263 8.06 -13.67 -7.32
C ASN A 263 7.58 -12.21 -7.18
N VAL A 264 8.02 -11.52 -6.14
CA VAL A 264 7.75 -10.10 -5.90
C VAL A 264 8.95 -9.28 -6.32
N LEU A 265 8.73 -8.28 -7.14
CA LEU A 265 9.77 -7.38 -7.61
C LEU A 265 10.04 -6.29 -6.58
N VAL A 266 11.29 -6.14 -6.17
CA VAL A 266 11.74 -5.00 -5.35
C VAL A 266 12.12 -3.87 -6.29
N MET A 267 11.30 -2.82 -6.34
CA MET A 267 11.49 -1.67 -7.22
C MET A 267 12.29 -0.54 -6.56
N GLY A 268 12.32 -0.52 -5.22
CA GLY A 268 13.08 0.47 -4.47
C GLY A 268 13.57 -0.10 -3.16
N ALA A 269 14.86 0.07 -2.86
CA ALA A 269 15.49 -0.41 -1.64
C ALA A 269 16.58 0.56 -1.14
N HIS A 270 16.82 0.54 0.17
CA HIS A 270 17.91 1.29 0.77
C HIS A 270 19.25 0.61 0.47
N SER A 271 20.18 1.37 -0.09
CA SER A 271 21.44 0.82 -0.68
C SER A 271 22.34 0.10 0.32
N SER A 272 22.42 0.55 1.58
CA SER A 272 23.33 -0.04 2.57
C SER A 272 22.68 -1.11 3.44
N SER A 273 21.39 -0.98 3.81
CA SER A 273 20.69 -1.96 4.64
C SER A 273 19.98 -3.04 3.81
N GLY A 274 19.74 -2.81 2.53
CA GLY A 274 18.98 -3.71 1.67
C GLY A 274 17.48 -3.74 1.95
N GLU A 275 16.98 -2.99 2.95
CA GLU A 275 15.56 -2.94 3.27
C GLU A 275 14.73 -2.46 2.07
N ALA A 276 13.68 -3.19 1.74
CA ALA A 276 12.82 -2.85 0.62
C ALA A 276 11.80 -1.78 1.02
N ARG A 277 11.57 -0.81 0.11
CA ARG A 277 10.65 0.32 0.34
C ARG A 277 9.48 0.30 -0.62
N TYR A 278 9.68 -0.20 -1.82
CA TYR A 278 8.72 -0.17 -2.90
C TYR A 278 8.77 -1.49 -3.65
N ILE A 279 7.67 -2.25 -3.57
CA ILE A 279 7.60 -3.60 -4.12
C ILE A 279 6.33 -3.78 -4.94
N HIS A 280 6.41 -4.68 -5.95
CA HIS A 280 5.32 -4.96 -6.85
C HIS A 280 5.20 -6.46 -7.11
N GLY A 281 3.97 -6.94 -7.28
CA GLY A 281 3.71 -8.33 -7.61
C GLY A 281 2.43 -8.55 -8.40
N ILE A 282 2.34 -9.72 -9.00
CA ILE A 282 1.16 -10.21 -9.72
C ILE A 282 0.44 -11.22 -8.83
N LYS A 283 -0.88 -11.12 -8.73
CA LYS A 283 -1.72 -12.09 -8.04
C LYS A 283 -2.93 -12.43 -8.91
N GLY A 284 -3.00 -13.66 -9.42
CA GLY A 284 -4.03 -14.05 -10.36
C GLY A 284 -3.95 -13.25 -11.67
N LYS A 285 -5.02 -12.53 -12.02
CA LYS A 285 -5.09 -11.68 -13.21
C LYS A 285 -4.74 -10.22 -12.92
N GLY A 286 -4.69 -9.81 -11.66
CA GLY A 286 -4.39 -8.46 -11.22
C GLY A 286 -3.00 -8.34 -10.61
N PHE A 287 -2.73 -7.19 -10.05
CA PHE A 287 -1.43 -6.85 -9.47
C PHE A 287 -1.56 -5.92 -8.29
N PHE A 288 -0.49 -5.84 -7.53
CA PHE A 288 -0.41 -5.00 -6.34
C PHE A 288 0.92 -4.29 -6.26
N THR A 289 0.91 -3.17 -5.55
CA THR A 289 2.11 -2.42 -5.20
C THR A 289 2.05 -2.03 -3.74
N PHE A 290 3.12 -2.28 -3.02
CA PHE A 290 3.28 -1.87 -1.62
C PHE A 290 4.38 -0.83 -1.49
N TYR A 291 4.10 0.26 -0.78
CA TYR A 291 5.03 1.34 -0.53
C TYR A 291 5.17 1.55 0.98
N GLY A 292 6.37 1.30 1.51
CA GLY A 292 6.64 1.47 2.94
C GLY A 292 6.73 2.94 3.33
N GLY A 293 6.15 3.26 4.49
CA GLY A 293 6.10 4.62 5.01
C GLY A 293 4.75 5.30 4.81
N HIS A 294 4.58 6.48 5.40
CA HIS A 294 3.31 7.18 5.47
C HIS A 294 3.22 8.36 4.50
N ASP A 295 4.10 9.36 4.65
CA ASP A 295 4.09 10.58 3.85
C ASP A 295 5.49 10.91 3.33
N PRO A 296 5.69 10.99 2.01
CA PRO A 296 7.00 11.25 1.40
C PRO A 296 7.68 12.55 1.81
N GLU A 297 6.95 13.57 2.23
CA GLU A 297 7.50 14.88 2.61
C GLU A 297 7.37 15.20 4.10
N ASP A 298 6.66 14.36 4.85
CA ASP A 298 6.68 14.36 6.31
C ASP A 298 7.42 13.15 6.86
N TYR A 299 8.69 13.32 7.18
CA TYR A 299 9.60 12.21 7.52
C TYR A 299 9.09 11.32 8.66
N GLN A 300 8.51 11.90 9.69
CA GLN A 300 8.04 11.17 10.88
C GLN A 300 6.65 11.64 11.28
N HIS A 301 5.71 11.45 10.36
CA HIS A 301 4.32 11.83 10.59
C HIS A 301 3.79 11.29 11.93
N ARG A 302 3.21 12.16 12.73
CA ARG A 302 2.63 11.84 14.02
C ARG A 302 1.16 12.22 14.08
N VAL A 303 0.41 11.54 14.94
CA VAL A 303 -1.00 11.92 15.19
C VAL A 303 -1.09 13.38 15.63
N GLY A 304 -1.83 14.18 14.86
CA GLY A 304 -2.02 15.61 15.12
C GLY A 304 -1.03 16.55 14.42
N ASP A 305 -0.08 16.02 13.65
CA ASP A 305 0.76 16.86 12.78
C ASP A 305 -0.10 17.54 11.70
N PRO A 306 0.25 18.74 11.25
CA PRO A 306 -0.46 19.39 10.15
C PRO A 306 -0.28 18.64 8.85
N LYS A 307 -1.28 18.75 7.98
CA LYS A 307 -1.22 18.18 6.62
C LYS A 307 -0.04 18.70 5.83
N THR A 308 0.60 17.83 5.05
CA THR A 308 1.62 18.24 4.09
C THR A 308 1.02 19.18 3.04
N GLU A 309 1.63 20.33 2.85
CA GLU A 309 1.25 21.28 1.81
C GLU A 309 1.98 20.94 0.49
N LEU A 310 1.32 20.19 -0.38
CA LEU A 310 1.94 19.66 -1.61
C LEU A 310 2.43 20.75 -2.57
N ALA A 311 1.82 21.94 -2.53
CA ALA A 311 2.27 23.08 -3.33
C ALA A 311 3.72 23.51 -3.02
N LEU A 312 4.23 23.20 -1.82
CA LEU A 312 5.62 23.41 -1.43
C LEU A 312 6.57 22.31 -1.95
N HIS A 313 6.04 21.21 -2.46
CA HIS A 313 6.79 20.02 -2.88
C HIS A 313 6.50 19.59 -4.33
N PRO A 314 6.48 20.51 -5.32
CA PRO A 314 6.03 20.21 -6.69
C PRO A 314 6.91 19.16 -7.41
N ASN A 315 8.13 18.96 -6.93
CA ASN A 315 9.09 18.00 -7.49
C ASN A 315 9.38 16.81 -6.55
N SER A 316 8.49 16.49 -5.63
CA SER A 316 8.67 15.36 -4.73
C SER A 316 8.72 14.03 -5.50
N PRO A 317 9.85 13.30 -5.50
CA PRO A 317 9.93 12.01 -6.16
C PRO A 317 9.09 10.95 -5.44
N GLY A 318 8.93 11.05 -4.13
CA GLY A 318 8.09 10.12 -3.36
C GLY A 318 6.62 10.23 -3.71
N TYR A 319 6.08 11.45 -3.80
CA TYR A 319 4.71 11.68 -4.28
C TYR A 319 4.54 11.36 -5.75
N ARG A 320 5.57 11.55 -6.57
CA ARG A 320 5.55 11.13 -7.98
C ARG A 320 5.38 9.61 -8.11
N LEU A 321 6.03 8.81 -7.29
CA LEU A 321 5.84 7.36 -7.29
C LEU A 321 4.39 6.97 -6.93
N ILE A 322 3.77 7.66 -5.98
CA ILE A 322 2.36 7.45 -5.66
C ILE A 322 1.48 7.75 -6.89
N LEU A 323 1.68 8.91 -7.52
CA LEU A 323 0.89 9.34 -8.66
C LEU A 323 1.05 8.41 -9.88
N ASN A 324 2.24 7.85 -10.08
CA ASN A 324 2.51 6.92 -11.17
C ASN A 324 1.62 5.67 -11.13
N ASN A 325 1.06 5.31 -9.96
CA ASN A 325 0.15 4.17 -9.84
C ASN A 325 -1.14 4.33 -10.66
N VAL A 326 -1.54 5.55 -11.01
CA VAL A 326 -2.67 5.83 -11.93
C VAL A 326 -2.45 5.15 -13.28
N LEU A 327 -1.20 5.01 -13.71
CA LEU A 327 -0.85 4.46 -15.02
C LEU A 327 -1.11 2.96 -15.12
N PHE A 328 -1.08 2.19 -14.02
CA PHE A 328 -1.28 0.74 -14.06
C PHE A 328 -2.62 0.34 -14.66
N PRO A 329 -3.76 0.79 -14.11
CA PRO A 329 -5.05 0.46 -14.67
C PRO A 329 -5.38 1.28 -15.94
N ALA A 330 -4.69 2.40 -16.18
CA ALA A 330 -4.94 3.28 -17.33
C ALA A 330 -4.19 2.87 -18.58
N ALA A 331 -2.99 2.29 -18.43
CA ALA A 331 -2.10 2.02 -19.56
C ALA A 331 -2.50 0.77 -20.33
N LYS A 332 -2.32 0.84 -21.66
CA LYS A 332 -2.42 -0.33 -22.53
C LYS A 332 -1.36 -1.37 -22.13
N LYS A 333 -1.83 -2.61 -21.92
CA LYS A 333 -0.92 -3.72 -21.62
C LYS A 333 0.11 -3.90 -22.74
N LYS A 334 1.37 -3.80 -22.37
CA LYS A 334 2.49 -3.99 -23.29
C LYS A 334 2.73 -5.48 -23.52
N LYS A 335 2.86 -5.89 -24.78
CA LYS A 335 3.34 -7.25 -25.08
C LYS A 335 4.79 -7.35 -24.66
N GLN A 336 5.13 -8.40 -23.93
CA GLN A 336 6.50 -8.68 -23.58
C GLN A 336 7.31 -8.85 -24.87
N LYS A 337 8.39 -8.10 -25.00
CA LYS A 337 9.33 -8.26 -26.11
C LYS A 337 10.25 -9.42 -25.76
N THR A 338 10.18 -10.47 -26.55
CA THR A 338 11.11 -11.63 -26.46
C THR A 338 12.34 -11.35 -27.29
#